data_d2a516dc62ae3a3e2233922bb7ca0bac
#
_entry.id   d2a516dc62ae3a3e2233922bb7ca0bac
#
_cell.length_a   1.000
_cell.length_b   1.000
_cell.length_c   1.000
_cell.angle_alpha   90.00
_cell.angle_beta   90.00
_cell.angle_gamma   90.00
#
_symmetry.space_group_name_H-M   'P 1'
#
loop_
_entity.id
_entity.type
_entity.pdbx_description
1 polymer ?
#
loop_
_entity_poly.entity_id
_entity_poly.type
_entity_poly.pdbx_seq_one_letter_code
_entity_poly.pdbx_strand_id
1 'polypeptide(L)' 'MCLSIPAKVEKIENDMAIVSVGGTKYNASLQMLDDVKVGDYILLHTGFAIQKMSEEDAKESLKVFEFLQSFHQLFKVF' A
#
# COMPACT_ATOMS: atom_id res chain seq x y z
N MET A 1 14.85 -1.01 7.14
CA MET A 1 14.24 -2.18 6.48
C MET A 1 13.08 -1.72 5.62
N CYS A 2 13.13 -2.04 4.34
CA CYS A 2 12.09 -1.63 3.41
C CYS A 2 10.97 -2.66 3.38
N LEU A 3 9.76 -2.22 3.69
CA LEU A 3 8.59 -3.08 3.65
C LEU A 3 7.68 -2.62 2.52
N SER A 4 7.22 -3.58 1.73
CA SER A 4 6.20 -3.32 0.73
C SER A 4 4.83 -3.36 1.41
N ILE A 5 4.00 -2.37 1.15
CA ILE A 5 2.73 -2.21 1.84
C ILE A 5 1.61 -2.13 0.80
N PRO A 6 0.54 -2.91 0.96
CA PRO A 6 -0.64 -2.76 0.09
C PRO A 6 -1.28 -1.40 0.30
N ALA A 7 -1.61 -0.73 -0.79
CA ALA A 7 -2.22 0.58 -0.77
C ALA A 7 -3.31 0.67 -1.83
N LYS A 8 -4.34 1.45 -1.55
CA LYS A 8 -5.45 1.66 -2.48
C LYS A 8 -5.23 2.95 -3.24
N VAL A 9 -5.35 2.89 -4.55
CA VAL A 9 -5.23 4.07 -5.42
C VAL A 9 -6.48 4.92 -5.28
N GLU A 10 -6.30 6.15 -4.81
CA GLU A 10 -7.41 7.08 -4.61
C GLU A 10 -7.53 8.07 -5.77
N LYS A 11 -6.41 8.50 -6.34
CA LYS A 11 -6.39 9.47 -7.43
C LYS A 11 -5.15 9.25 -8.27
N ILE A 12 -5.26 9.51 -9.57
CA ILE A 12 -4.14 9.39 -10.50
C ILE A 12 -3.97 10.71 -11.26
N GLU A 13 -2.73 11.21 -11.32
CA GLU A 13 -2.35 12.35 -12.14
C GLU A 13 -1.06 12.00 -12.88
N ASN A 14 -1.15 11.81 -14.19
CA ASN A 14 -0.02 11.42 -15.03
C ASN A 14 0.62 10.13 -14.51
N ASP A 15 1.89 10.16 -14.13
CA ASP A 15 2.63 9.00 -13.63
C ASP A 15 2.61 8.89 -12.12
N MET A 16 1.85 9.75 -11.45
CA MET A 16 1.76 9.76 -9.99
C MET A 16 0.35 9.41 -9.53
N ALA A 17 0.28 8.78 -8.39
CA ALA A 17 -1.00 8.47 -7.77
C ALA A 17 -0.98 8.88 -6.30
N ILE A 18 -2.15 9.22 -5.80
CA ILE A 18 -2.36 9.33 -4.36
C ILE A 18 -2.95 8.02 -3.90
N VAL A 19 -2.28 7.36 -2.98
CA VAL A 19 -2.69 6.06 -2.46
C VAL A 19 -2.94 6.16 -0.96
N SER A 20 -3.77 5.28 -0.43
CA SER A 20 -4.08 5.28 0.99
C SER A 20 -3.68 3.96 1.64
N VAL A 21 -3.15 4.07 2.85
CA VAL A 21 -2.85 2.94 3.72
C VAL A 21 -3.41 3.28 5.09
N GLY A 22 -4.42 2.55 5.52
CA GLY A 22 -5.02 2.76 6.84
C GLY A 22 -5.48 4.18 7.11
N GLY A 23 -6.02 4.87 6.10
CA GLY A 23 -6.50 6.24 6.22
C GLY A 23 -5.45 7.32 5.98
N THR A 24 -4.19 6.96 5.92
CA THR A 24 -3.11 7.89 5.60
C THR A 24 -2.83 7.87 4.11
N LYS A 25 -2.63 9.04 3.52
CA LYS A 25 -2.39 9.17 2.08
C LYS A 25 -0.93 9.40 1.78
N TYR A 26 -0.48 8.78 0.69
CA TYR A 26 0.90 8.89 0.22
C TYR A 26 0.91 9.13 -1.28
N ASN A 27 2.00 9.72 -1.76
CA ASN A 27 2.25 9.82 -3.19
C ASN A 27 3.02 8.61 -3.65
N ALA A 28 2.60 8.03 -4.77
CA ALA A 28 3.25 6.86 -5.33
C ALA A 28 3.54 7.09 -6.81
N SER A 29 4.73 6.71 -7.24
CA SER A 29 5.08 6.71 -8.66
C SER A 29 4.51 5.47 -9.34
N LEU A 30 3.87 5.65 -10.48
CA LEU A 30 3.31 4.57 -11.28
C LEU A 30 4.20 4.18 -12.47
N GLN A 31 5.45 4.64 -12.48
CA GLN A 31 6.36 4.42 -13.61
C GLN A 31 6.64 2.95 -13.89
N MET A 32 6.55 2.11 -12.87
CA MET A 32 6.85 0.68 -12.99
C MET A 32 5.64 -0.17 -13.35
N LEU A 33 4.44 0.41 -13.43
CA LEU A 33 3.22 -0.32 -13.69
C LEU A 33 2.43 0.29 -14.84
N ASP A 34 1.74 -0.58 -15.58
CA ASP A 34 0.79 -0.17 -16.61
C ASP A 34 -0.61 -0.46 -16.12
N ASP A 35 -1.60 0.26 -16.70
CA ASP A 35 -3.03 0.01 -16.48
C ASP A 35 -3.50 0.09 -15.03
N VAL A 36 -2.90 0.98 -14.25
CA VAL A 36 -3.39 1.25 -12.90
C VAL A 36 -4.57 2.21 -12.96
N LYS A 37 -5.64 1.88 -12.25
CA LYS A 37 -6.86 2.69 -12.20
C LYS A 37 -7.21 3.06 -10.77
N VAL A 38 -7.97 4.13 -10.62
CA VAL A 38 -8.52 4.52 -9.31
C VAL A 38 -9.35 3.36 -8.77
N GLY A 39 -9.13 3.03 -7.51
CA GLY A 39 -9.76 1.89 -6.85
C GLY A 39 -8.91 0.62 -6.86
N ASP A 40 -7.88 0.57 -7.68
CA ASP A 40 -6.96 -0.56 -7.69
C ASP A 40 -6.12 -0.60 -6.42
N TYR A 41 -5.66 -1.80 -6.08
CA TYR A 41 -4.69 -1.99 -5.02
C TYR A 41 -3.32 -2.22 -5.63
N ILE A 42 -2.33 -1.60 -5.04
CA ILE A 42 -0.94 -1.75 -5.48
C ILE A 42 -0.06 -2.04 -4.27
N LEU A 43 1.11 -2.59 -4.55
CA LEU A 43 2.13 -2.78 -3.54
C LEU A 43 3.06 -1.59 -3.57
N LEU A 44 3.09 -0.83 -2.47
CA LEU A 44 3.90 0.40 -2.35
C LEU A 44 5.22 0.08 -1.69
N HIS A 45 6.31 0.49 -2.33
CA HIS A 45 7.67 0.30 -1.82
C HIS A 45 8.50 1.54 -2.13
N THR A 46 8.99 2.20 -1.11
CA THR A 46 9.83 3.40 -1.23
C THR A 46 9.28 4.48 -2.18
N GLY A 47 7.96 4.67 -2.16
CA GLY A 47 7.30 5.67 -2.99
C GLY A 47 6.96 5.21 -4.40
N PHE A 48 7.21 3.93 -4.73
CA PHE A 48 6.90 3.36 -6.04
C PHE A 48 5.83 2.28 -5.91
N ALA A 49 4.90 2.28 -6.85
CA ALA A 49 3.98 1.17 -7.03
C ALA A 49 4.69 0.11 -7.85
N ILE A 50 4.95 -1.05 -7.24
CA ILE A 50 5.76 -2.09 -7.87
C ILE A 50 4.96 -3.27 -8.38
N GLN A 51 3.71 -3.40 -7.96
CA GLN A 51 2.88 -4.53 -8.37
C GLN A 51 1.41 -4.19 -8.15
N LYS A 52 0.55 -4.64 -9.06
CA LYS A 52 -0.90 -4.58 -8.84
C LYS A 52 -1.32 -5.80 -8.04
N MET A 53 -2.30 -5.60 -7.17
CA MET A 53 -2.84 -6.67 -6.34
C MET A 53 -4.35 -6.73 -6.55
N SER A 54 -4.92 -7.92 -6.42
CA SER A 54 -6.37 -8.05 -6.34
C SER A 54 -6.84 -7.48 -5.00
N GLU A 55 -8.09 -7.06 -4.95
CA GLU A 55 -8.68 -6.57 -3.70
C GLU A 55 -8.60 -7.62 -2.59
N GLU A 56 -8.83 -8.86 -2.94
CA GLU A 56 -8.76 -9.97 -1.99
C GLU A 56 -7.35 -10.15 -1.43
N ASP A 57 -6.34 -10.14 -2.30
CA ASP A 57 -4.94 -10.27 -1.87
C ASP A 57 -4.52 -9.09 -0.99
N ALA A 58 -4.95 -7.89 -1.34
CA ALA A 58 -4.64 -6.70 -0.57
C ALA A 58 -5.25 -6.76 0.82
N LYS A 59 -6.48 -7.21 0.93
CA LYS A 59 -7.15 -7.37 2.22
C LYS A 59 -6.45 -8.37 3.11
N GLU A 60 -6.03 -9.50 2.57
CA GLU A 60 -5.27 -10.49 3.33
C GLU A 60 -3.95 -9.93 3.82
N SER A 61 -3.22 -9.26 2.95
CA SER A 61 -1.93 -8.66 3.30
C SER A 61 -2.09 -7.59 4.37
N LEU A 62 -3.13 -6.78 4.29
CA LEU A 62 -3.41 -5.76 5.31
C LEU A 62 -3.77 -6.38 6.65
N LYS A 63 -4.49 -7.47 6.67
CA LYS A 63 -4.82 -8.18 7.90
C LYS A 63 -3.57 -8.68 8.60
N VAL A 64 -2.66 -9.27 7.85
CA VAL A 64 -1.39 -9.74 8.40
C VAL A 64 -0.59 -8.57 8.95
N PHE A 65 -0.53 -7.48 8.20
CA PHE A 65 0.18 -6.29 8.63
C PHE A 65 -0.39 -5.71 9.92
N GLU A 66 -1.71 -5.61 10.01
CA GLU A 66 -2.38 -5.12 11.22
C GLU A 66 -2.12 -6.03 12.42
N PHE A 67 -2.15 -7.32 12.20
CA PHE A 67 -1.84 -8.29 13.25
C PHE A 67 -0.42 -8.10 13.76
N LEU A 68 0.55 -7.95 12.86
CA LEU A 68 1.95 -7.74 13.26
C LEU A 68 2.14 -6.42 14.00
N GLN A 69 1.43 -5.38 13.60
CA GLN A 69 1.48 -4.10 14.31
C GLN A 69 0.92 -4.21 15.72
N SER A 70 -0.22 -4.88 15.89
CA SER A 70 -0.81 -5.10 17.20
C SER A 70 0.14 -5.88 18.10
N PHE A 71 0.74 -6.91 17.57
CA PHE A 71 1.69 -7.72 18.28
C PHE A 71 2.91 -6.89 18.70
N HIS A 72 3.40 -6.06 17.79
CA HIS A 72 4.52 -5.16 18.08
C HIS A 72 4.17 -4.19 19.20
N GLN A 73 2.96 -3.63 19.20
CA GLN A 73 2.53 -2.70 20.22
C GLN A 73 2.44 -3.33 21.59
N LEU A 74 2.09 -4.61 21.68
CA LEU A 74 2.06 -5.34 22.95
C LEU A 74 3.43 -5.41 23.61
N PHE A 75 4.47 -5.43 22.81
CA PHE A 75 5.85 -5.52 23.31
C PHE A 75 6.58 -4.18 23.28
N LYS A 76 5.90 -3.12 22.94
CA LYS A 76 6.51 -1.80 22.77
C LYS A 76 6.66 -1.04 24.09
N VAL A 77 6.35 -1.65 25.18
CA VAL A 77 6.49 -1.03 26.51
C VAL A 77 7.94 -0.90 26.97
N PHE A 78 8.83 -1.35 26.14
CA PHE A 78 10.26 -1.25 26.48
C PHE A 78 10.81 0.04 25.91
#